data_a15b1dfebc6d25bf80fe49c8f04685ce
#
_entry.id   a15b1dfebc6d25bf80fe49c8f04685ce
#
_cell.length_a   1.000
_cell.length_b   1.000
_cell.length_c   1.000
_cell.angle_alpha   90.00
_cell.angle_beta   90.00
_cell.angle_gamma   90.00
#
_symmetry.space_group_name_H-M   'P 1'
#
loop_
_entity.id
_entity.type
_entity.pdbx_description
1 polymer ?
#
loop_
_entity_poly.entity_id
_entity_poly.type
_entity_poly.pdbx_seq_one_letter_code
_entity_poly.pdbx_strand_id
1 'polypeptide(L)'
;MEIGVIGAGKVGKALVRGLLDAGYDVGGIACGSAGSTGKAAAELGVPGMTPAEVLEHCGTVFLAVPDRSIRPVAEELAAGLDTGRKRLDVGIGPDIVVAEATGLESGSGGMPEKKRDRLVPPEDAKTVFHCSGAAGTGELEALAAAGCRCGSFHPLQSFAGGPASWQGVYVALDGGPAAVETGEALARALGSVPFTVPAEDRALYHAAACVCSNYTVTLMTLAQKLMSRWTGSGPAGLQALLPLLKGTVANLERAGEAASALTGPIARGDGTTVEKHLAVLPPEFMALYRGLGLETVAIAPELDDVQRKRLALLLEGAECLPLRKVQ
;
A
#
# COMPACT_ATOMS: atom_id res chain seq x y z
N MET A 1 -25.38 3.60 4.71
CA MET A 1 -24.46 4.47 3.92
C MET A 1 -23.93 3.60 2.78
N GLU A 2 -24.29 3.93 1.55
CA GLU A 2 -23.85 3.18 0.38
C GLU A 2 -22.39 3.47 0.06
N ILE A 3 -21.65 2.43 -0.27
CA ILE A 3 -20.22 2.50 -0.61
C ILE A 3 -20.05 2.23 -2.08
N GLY A 4 -19.27 3.06 -2.77
CA GLY A 4 -18.94 2.91 -4.18
C GLY A 4 -17.46 2.57 -4.39
N VAL A 5 -17.14 1.85 -5.47
CA VAL A 5 -15.76 1.52 -5.84
C VAL A 5 -15.48 1.88 -7.29
N ILE A 6 -14.49 2.71 -7.52
CA ILE A 6 -14.00 3.06 -8.86
C ILE A 6 -12.67 2.35 -9.09
N GLY A 7 -12.69 1.37 -9.99
CA GLY A 7 -11.57 0.48 -10.28
C GLY A 7 -11.82 -0.97 -9.82
N ALA A 8 -12.02 -1.88 -10.77
CA ALA A 8 -12.23 -3.31 -10.53
C ALA A 8 -10.96 -4.14 -10.72
N GLY A 9 -9.81 -3.60 -10.30
CA GLY A 9 -8.57 -4.35 -10.18
C GLY A 9 -8.62 -5.36 -9.02
N LYS A 10 -7.48 -5.99 -8.70
CA LYS A 10 -7.39 -6.97 -7.61
C LYS A 10 -7.84 -6.40 -6.26
N VAL A 11 -7.39 -5.18 -5.92
CA VAL A 11 -7.76 -4.48 -4.69
C VAL A 11 -9.25 -4.11 -4.69
N GLY A 12 -9.75 -3.49 -5.76
CA GLY A 12 -11.16 -3.07 -5.83
C GLY A 12 -12.13 -4.24 -5.72
N LYS A 13 -11.86 -5.35 -6.40
CA LYS A 13 -12.69 -6.58 -6.27
C LYS A 13 -12.64 -7.18 -4.87
N ALA A 14 -11.45 -7.23 -4.27
CA ALA A 14 -11.30 -7.72 -2.90
C ALA A 14 -12.05 -6.84 -1.90
N LEU A 15 -12.00 -5.51 -2.10
CA LEU A 15 -12.70 -4.55 -1.26
C LEU A 15 -14.23 -4.72 -1.38
N VAL A 16 -14.77 -4.80 -2.60
CA VAL A 16 -16.22 -5.03 -2.80
C VAL A 16 -16.67 -6.30 -2.11
N ARG A 17 -15.95 -7.42 -2.30
CA ARG A 17 -16.32 -8.69 -1.64
C ARG A 17 -16.25 -8.57 -0.12
N GLY A 18 -15.16 -8.00 0.41
CA GLY A 18 -15.02 -7.81 1.86
C GLY A 18 -16.12 -6.94 2.46
N LEU A 19 -16.52 -5.85 1.78
CA LEU A 19 -17.61 -4.99 2.22
C LEU A 19 -18.96 -5.71 2.22
N LEU A 20 -19.26 -6.49 1.16
CA LEU A 20 -20.47 -7.31 1.10
C LEU A 20 -20.48 -8.37 2.20
N ASP A 21 -19.37 -9.06 2.43
CA ASP A 21 -19.22 -10.07 3.50
C ASP A 21 -19.38 -9.44 4.90
N ALA A 22 -18.98 -8.17 5.06
CA ALA A 22 -19.16 -7.38 6.29
C ALA A 22 -20.58 -6.78 6.44
N GLY A 23 -21.48 -7.02 5.48
CA GLY A 23 -22.88 -6.56 5.52
C GLY A 23 -23.09 -5.12 5.08
N TYR A 24 -22.14 -4.53 4.35
CA TYR A 24 -22.32 -3.20 3.76
C TYR A 24 -23.00 -3.25 2.40
N ASP A 25 -23.81 -2.26 2.11
CA ASP A 25 -24.39 -2.05 0.79
C ASP A 25 -23.35 -1.42 -0.15
N VAL A 26 -22.99 -2.14 -1.21
CA VAL A 26 -22.15 -1.60 -2.28
C VAL A 26 -23.08 -1.05 -3.36
N GLY A 27 -23.28 0.27 -3.35
CA GLY A 27 -24.20 0.99 -4.23
C GLY A 27 -23.76 0.98 -5.70
N GLY A 28 -22.46 0.83 -5.98
CA GLY A 28 -22.00 0.76 -7.37
C GLY A 28 -20.52 0.50 -7.55
N ILE A 29 -20.19 -0.03 -8.76
CA ILE A 29 -18.82 -0.20 -9.22
C ILE A 29 -18.65 0.45 -10.59
N ALA A 30 -17.51 1.12 -10.79
CA ALA A 30 -17.11 1.71 -12.06
C ALA A 30 -15.71 1.26 -12.49
N CYS A 31 -15.48 1.22 -13.81
CA CYS A 31 -14.18 0.94 -14.42
C CYS A 31 -13.90 1.95 -15.54
N GLY A 32 -12.71 1.86 -16.14
CA GLY A 32 -12.30 2.74 -17.25
C GLY A 32 -13.09 2.56 -18.56
N SER A 33 -14.01 1.57 -18.66
CA SER A 33 -14.92 1.39 -19.78
C SER A 33 -16.22 0.72 -19.38
N ALA A 34 -17.31 1.00 -20.06
CA ALA A 34 -18.61 0.38 -19.82
C ALA A 34 -18.56 -1.17 -19.90
N GLY A 35 -17.81 -1.71 -20.84
CA GLY A 35 -17.65 -3.17 -20.98
C GLY A 35 -16.93 -3.81 -19.80
N SER A 36 -15.91 -3.14 -19.24
CA SER A 36 -15.20 -3.60 -18.03
C SER A 36 -16.09 -3.45 -16.81
N THR A 37 -16.85 -2.37 -16.72
CA THR A 37 -17.82 -2.13 -15.64
C THR A 37 -18.89 -3.22 -15.62
N GLY A 38 -19.52 -3.52 -16.75
CA GLY A 38 -20.55 -4.55 -16.84
C GLY A 38 -20.04 -5.93 -16.46
N LYS A 39 -18.83 -6.31 -16.86
CA LYS A 39 -18.20 -7.58 -16.43
C LYS A 39 -17.97 -7.63 -14.92
N ALA A 40 -17.40 -6.56 -14.35
CA ALA A 40 -17.12 -6.50 -12.92
C ALA A 40 -18.39 -6.50 -12.09
N ALA A 41 -19.41 -5.75 -12.50
CA ALA A 41 -20.72 -5.69 -11.88
C ALA A 41 -21.39 -7.08 -11.84
N ALA A 42 -21.41 -7.77 -12.98
CA ALA A 42 -21.96 -9.13 -13.08
C ALA A 42 -21.18 -10.14 -12.22
N GLU A 43 -19.83 -10.06 -12.19
CA GLU A 43 -18.99 -10.94 -11.36
C GLU A 43 -19.21 -10.76 -9.86
N LEU A 44 -19.46 -9.52 -9.43
CA LEU A 44 -19.54 -9.14 -8.02
C LEU A 44 -20.97 -9.04 -7.51
N GLY A 45 -21.97 -9.09 -8.38
CA GLY A 45 -23.38 -8.97 -8.01
C GLY A 45 -23.77 -7.58 -7.53
N VAL A 46 -23.11 -6.53 -8.01
CA VAL A 46 -23.35 -5.12 -7.62
C VAL A 46 -23.69 -4.26 -8.84
N PRO A 47 -24.36 -3.09 -8.68
CA PRO A 47 -24.67 -2.22 -9.80
C PRO A 47 -23.45 -1.72 -10.54
N GLY A 48 -23.47 -1.75 -11.89
CA GLY A 48 -22.47 -1.12 -12.74
C GLY A 48 -22.86 0.31 -13.06
N MET A 49 -21.97 1.26 -12.80
CA MET A 49 -22.22 2.71 -12.95
C MET A 49 -21.04 3.38 -13.66
N THR A 50 -21.22 4.61 -14.09
CA THR A 50 -20.11 5.50 -14.44
C THR A 50 -19.41 6.01 -13.17
N PRO A 51 -18.15 6.47 -13.22
CA PRO A 51 -17.48 7.05 -12.06
C PRO A 51 -18.24 8.23 -11.42
N ALA A 52 -18.88 9.06 -12.25
CA ALA A 52 -19.68 10.20 -11.80
C ALA A 52 -20.94 9.73 -11.03
N GLU A 53 -21.67 8.74 -11.55
CA GLU A 53 -22.83 8.15 -10.89
C GLU A 53 -22.43 7.49 -9.55
N VAL A 54 -21.30 6.80 -9.49
CA VAL A 54 -20.79 6.25 -8.21
C VAL A 54 -20.57 7.35 -7.19
N LEU A 55 -19.94 8.47 -7.59
CA LEU A 55 -19.72 9.59 -6.67
C LEU A 55 -21.03 10.27 -6.29
N GLU A 56 -22.02 10.35 -7.20
CA GLU A 56 -23.31 10.97 -6.91
C GLU A 56 -24.13 10.16 -5.91
N HIS A 57 -24.21 8.84 -6.09
CA HIS A 57 -25.09 7.97 -5.30
C HIS A 57 -24.48 7.51 -3.97
N CYS A 58 -23.16 7.33 -3.91
CA CYS A 58 -22.51 6.76 -2.74
C CYS A 58 -21.98 7.84 -1.78
N GLY A 59 -22.16 7.61 -0.48
CA GLY A 59 -21.63 8.49 0.58
C GLY A 59 -20.13 8.30 0.82
N THR A 60 -19.63 7.08 0.58
CA THR A 60 -18.19 6.76 0.63
C THR A 60 -17.75 6.13 -0.70
N VAL A 61 -16.65 6.61 -1.26
CA VAL A 61 -16.13 6.15 -2.55
C VAL A 61 -14.65 5.77 -2.43
N PHE A 62 -14.29 4.60 -2.97
CA PHE A 62 -12.92 4.15 -3.06
C PHE A 62 -12.40 4.24 -4.48
N LEU A 63 -11.28 4.94 -4.68
CA LEU A 63 -10.51 4.95 -5.93
C LEU A 63 -9.46 3.83 -5.89
N ALA A 64 -9.83 2.64 -6.36
CA ALA A 64 -8.97 1.47 -6.47
C ALA A 64 -8.36 1.37 -7.88
N VAL A 65 -7.84 2.48 -8.38
CA VAL A 65 -7.21 2.64 -9.69
C VAL A 65 -5.67 2.64 -9.57
N PRO A 66 -4.91 2.45 -10.66
CA PRO A 66 -3.46 2.61 -10.63
C PRO A 66 -3.04 4.00 -10.14
N ASP A 67 -1.93 4.11 -9.41
CA ASP A 67 -1.48 5.35 -8.75
C ASP A 67 -1.47 6.55 -9.71
N ARG A 68 -0.93 6.37 -10.92
CA ARG A 68 -0.90 7.39 -11.99
C ARG A 68 -2.28 7.90 -12.43
N SER A 69 -3.34 7.18 -12.11
CA SER A 69 -4.72 7.49 -12.50
C SER A 69 -5.53 8.12 -11.36
N ILE A 70 -5.01 8.18 -10.13
CA ILE A 70 -5.74 8.72 -8.98
C ILE A 70 -6.07 10.18 -9.19
N ARG A 71 -5.06 11.03 -9.43
CA ARG A 71 -5.23 12.47 -9.65
C ARG A 71 -6.12 12.79 -10.86
N PRO A 72 -5.91 12.21 -12.07
CA PRO A 72 -6.80 12.46 -13.20
C PRO A 72 -8.26 12.10 -12.94
N VAL A 73 -8.52 10.97 -12.27
CA VAL A 73 -9.90 10.56 -11.90
C VAL A 73 -10.48 11.52 -10.86
N ALA A 74 -9.70 11.94 -9.87
CA ALA A 74 -10.16 12.89 -8.86
C ALA A 74 -10.51 14.27 -9.47
N GLU A 75 -9.72 14.76 -10.42
CA GLU A 75 -9.98 16.01 -11.12
C GLU A 75 -11.24 15.92 -12.00
N GLU A 76 -11.44 14.82 -12.74
CA GLU A 76 -12.65 14.57 -13.53
C GLU A 76 -13.91 14.54 -12.67
N LEU A 77 -13.86 13.83 -11.54
CA LEU A 77 -14.97 13.74 -10.59
C LEU A 77 -15.28 15.08 -9.94
N ALA A 78 -14.27 15.86 -9.56
CA ALA A 78 -14.44 17.18 -8.95
C ALA A 78 -15.11 18.17 -9.93
N ALA A 79 -14.71 18.15 -11.21
CA ALA A 79 -15.35 18.98 -12.26
C ALA A 79 -16.85 18.66 -12.42
N GLY A 80 -17.24 17.39 -12.24
CA GLY A 80 -18.64 16.96 -12.25
C GLY A 80 -19.45 17.53 -11.09
N LEU A 81 -18.88 17.61 -9.88
CA LEU A 81 -19.53 18.19 -8.70
C LEU A 81 -19.79 19.70 -8.85
N ASP A 82 -18.83 20.45 -9.43
CA ASP A 82 -18.96 21.90 -9.65
C ASP A 82 -20.09 22.24 -10.63
N THR A 83 -20.25 21.43 -11.67
CA THR A 83 -21.33 21.63 -12.66
C THR A 83 -22.72 21.33 -12.06
N GLY A 84 -22.82 20.38 -11.13
CA GLY A 84 -24.03 20.06 -10.36
C GLY A 84 -24.45 21.20 -9.43
N ARG A 85 -23.49 21.81 -8.70
CA ARG A 85 -23.75 22.97 -7.82
C ARG A 85 -24.25 24.19 -8.61
N LYS A 86 -23.66 24.52 -9.76
CA LYS A 86 -24.13 25.62 -10.62
C LYS A 86 -25.53 25.42 -11.16
N ARG A 87 -26.03 24.18 -11.30
CA ARG A 87 -27.43 23.91 -11.69
C ARG A 87 -28.44 24.13 -10.57
N LEU A 88 -28.03 23.97 -9.32
CA LEU A 88 -28.88 24.19 -8.15
C LEU A 88 -28.95 25.68 -7.74
N ASP A 89 -27.88 26.47 -7.99
CA ASP A 89 -27.86 27.91 -7.69
C ASP A 89 -28.66 28.80 -8.66
N VAL A 90 -29.17 28.27 -9.76
CA VAL A 90 -29.97 29.02 -10.75
C VAL A 90 -31.47 29.09 -10.37
N GLY A 91 -31.85 28.54 -9.22
CA GLY A 91 -33.25 28.35 -8.79
C GLY A 91 -33.77 29.23 -7.64
N ILE A 92 -32.98 30.16 -7.07
CA ILE A 92 -33.48 31.04 -5.98
C ILE A 92 -33.25 32.50 -6.36
N GLY A 93 -34.36 33.22 -6.54
CA GLY A 93 -34.43 34.63 -6.91
C GLY A 93 -33.83 35.61 -5.87
N PRO A 94 -33.65 36.89 -6.26
CA PRO A 94 -32.85 37.83 -5.51
C PRO A 94 -33.68 38.48 -4.37
N ASP A 95 -33.37 38.12 -3.14
CA ASP A 95 -33.71 38.95 -1.96
C ASP A 95 -32.80 38.57 -0.78
N ILE A 96 -31.56 39.07 -0.79
CA ILE A 96 -30.82 39.25 0.46
C ILE A 96 -30.16 40.61 0.43
N VAL A 97 -30.66 41.51 1.32
CA VAL A 97 -30.18 42.84 1.61
C VAL A 97 -28.73 42.76 2.13
N VAL A 98 -27.82 43.41 1.45
CA VAL A 98 -26.42 43.62 1.90
C VAL A 98 -26.46 44.78 2.91
N ALA A 99 -26.11 44.49 4.15
CA ALA A 99 -25.79 45.53 5.13
C ALA A 99 -24.37 46.06 4.88
N GLU A 100 -24.28 47.33 4.45
CA GLU A 100 -23.02 48.08 4.36
C GLU A 100 -22.49 48.33 5.77
N ALA A 101 -21.25 47.94 6.02
CA ALA A 101 -20.45 48.45 7.13
C ALA A 101 -19.32 49.30 6.58
N THR A 102 -19.52 50.63 6.67
CA THR A 102 -18.51 51.67 6.49
C THR A 102 -17.54 51.69 7.62
N GLY A 103 -16.22 51.75 7.32
CA GLY A 103 -15.17 51.98 8.31
C GLY A 103 -13.79 51.96 7.67
N LEU A 104 -13.36 53.11 7.15
CA LEU A 104 -11.97 53.38 6.76
C LEU A 104 -11.09 53.49 8.01
N GLU A 105 -9.96 52.76 8.05
CA GLU A 105 -8.73 53.31 8.61
C GLU A 105 -7.50 52.72 7.90
N SER A 106 -6.59 53.60 7.56
CA SER A 106 -5.33 53.43 6.86
C SER A 106 -4.24 52.93 7.81
N GLY A 107 -3.50 51.90 7.41
CA GLY A 107 -2.29 51.44 8.12
C GLY A 107 -1.41 50.57 7.24
N SER A 108 -0.22 51.03 6.99
CA SER A 108 0.84 50.53 6.11
C SER A 108 1.36 49.15 6.50
N GLY A 109 1.69 48.35 5.50
CA GLY A 109 2.83 47.43 5.49
C GLY A 109 2.59 45.99 5.85
N GLY A 110 2.86 45.10 4.90
CA GLY A 110 2.96 43.66 5.09
C GLY A 110 1.92 42.89 4.27
N MET A 111 2.38 42.24 3.21
CA MET A 111 1.52 41.30 2.50
C MET A 111 1.07 40.17 3.46
N PRO A 112 -0.24 39.93 3.63
CA PRO A 112 -0.67 38.81 4.44
C PRO A 112 -0.42 37.52 3.68
N GLU A 113 0.32 36.59 4.30
CA GLU A 113 0.22 35.18 4.00
C GLU A 113 -1.27 34.81 3.92
N LYS A 114 -1.73 34.41 2.74
CA LYS A 114 -3.08 33.83 2.59
C LYS A 114 -3.13 32.59 3.48
N LYS A 115 -3.64 32.73 4.69
CA LYS A 115 -4.25 31.63 5.43
C LYS A 115 -5.29 31.03 4.48
N ARG A 116 -4.98 29.88 3.87
CA ARG A 116 -6.02 29.05 3.26
C ARG A 116 -6.93 28.63 4.41
N ASP A 117 -8.06 29.27 4.55
CA ASP A 117 -9.13 28.78 5.40
C ASP A 117 -9.40 27.33 4.93
N ARG A 118 -9.02 26.36 5.75
CA ARG A 118 -9.41 24.97 5.54
C ARG A 118 -10.93 24.95 5.69
N LEU A 119 -11.61 24.91 4.55
CA LEU A 119 -13.05 24.68 4.53
C LEU A 119 -13.28 23.34 5.28
N VAL A 120 -13.97 23.42 6.41
CA VAL A 120 -14.44 22.23 7.13
C VAL A 120 -15.55 21.63 6.28
N PRO A 121 -15.42 20.40 5.79
CA PRO A 121 -16.46 19.79 4.99
C PRO A 121 -17.77 19.71 5.77
N PRO A 122 -18.95 19.91 5.13
CA PRO A 122 -20.24 19.78 5.77
C PRO A 122 -20.45 18.36 6.33
N GLU A 123 -21.39 18.19 7.28
CA GLU A 123 -21.63 16.90 7.95
C GLU A 123 -22.04 15.79 6.97
N ASP A 124 -22.70 16.14 5.87
CA ASP A 124 -23.14 15.27 4.79
C ASP A 124 -22.11 15.11 3.66
N ALA A 125 -20.90 15.67 3.83
CA ALA A 125 -19.86 15.60 2.82
C ALA A 125 -19.46 14.14 2.49
N LYS A 126 -19.34 13.87 1.20
CA LYS A 126 -18.87 12.56 0.71
C LYS A 126 -17.43 12.28 1.16
N THR A 127 -17.16 11.05 1.51
CA THR A 127 -15.81 10.60 1.86
C THR A 127 -15.19 9.86 0.69
N VAL A 128 -14.01 10.27 0.24
CA VAL A 128 -13.30 9.64 -0.88
C VAL A 128 -11.92 9.15 -0.43
N PHE A 129 -11.66 7.88 -0.67
CA PHE A 129 -10.38 7.26 -0.38
C PHE A 129 -9.68 6.83 -1.68
N HIS A 130 -8.37 6.94 -1.76
CA HIS A 130 -7.59 6.15 -2.70
C HIS A 130 -6.93 4.96 -1.99
N CYS A 131 -6.59 3.90 -2.77
CA CYS A 131 -6.02 2.67 -2.23
C CYS A 131 -4.50 2.54 -2.48
N SER A 132 -3.80 3.61 -2.87
CA SER A 132 -2.35 3.59 -3.06
C SER A 132 -1.60 3.51 -1.73
N GLY A 133 -0.54 2.72 -1.70
CA GLY A 133 0.37 2.64 -0.56
C GLY A 133 1.41 3.76 -0.53
N ALA A 134 1.82 4.25 -1.70
CA ALA A 134 2.88 5.24 -1.84
C ALA A 134 2.37 6.69 -1.94
N ALA A 135 1.17 6.88 -2.52
CA ALA A 135 0.60 8.21 -2.69
C ALA A 135 0.03 8.77 -1.39
N GLY A 136 0.19 10.07 -1.18
CA GLY A 136 -0.49 10.80 -0.11
C GLY A 136 -1.84 11.35 -0.58
N THR A 137 -2.61 11.93 0.35
CA THR A 137 -3.93 12.52 0.11
C THR A 137 -3.93 13.72 -0.85
N GLY A 138 -2.77 14.31 -1.13
CA GLY A 138 -2.61 15.36 -2.14
C GLY A 138 -3.05 14.97 -3.56
N GLU A 139 -3.13 13.66 -3.86
CA GLU A 139 -3.71 13.19 -5.13
C GLU A 139 -5.22 13.45 -5.24
N LEU A 140 -5.90 13.72 -4.13
CA LEU A 140 -7.33 14.01 -4.04
C LEU A 140 -7.62 15.52 -3.83
N GLU A 141 -6.65 16.41 -4.01
CA GLU A 141 -6.77 17.86 -3.72
C GLU A 141 -7.98 18.49 -4.44
N ALA A 142 -8.25 18.10 -5.68
CA ALA A 142 -9.40 18.61 -6.45
C ALA A 142 -10.74 18.24 -5.78
N LEU A 143 -10.90 17.00 -5.30
CA LEU A 143 -12.09 16.56 -4.57
C LEU A 143 -12.20 17.22 -3.19
N ALA A 144 -11.09 17.44 -2.52
CA ALA A 144 -11.08 18.18 -1.25
C ALA A 144 -11.52 19.64 -1.45
N ALA A 145 -11.06 20.30 -2.51
CA ALA A 145 -11.51 21.64 -2.90
C ALA A 145 -13.01 21.69 -3.27
N ALA A 146 -13.54 20.60 -3.84
CA ALA A 146 -14.97 20.43 -4.11
C ALA A 146 -15.79 20.08 -2.87
N GLY A 147 -15.18 20.01 -1.66
CA GLY A 147 -15.86 19.80 -0.37
C GLY A 147 -15.98 18.34 0.06
N CYS A 148 -15.27 17.41 -0.56
CA CYS A 148 -15.19 16.02 -0.10
C CYS A 148 -14.23 15.86 1.09
N ARG A 149 -14.50 14.89 1.94
CA ARG A 149 -13.55 14.38 2.93
C ARG A 149 -12.63 13.39 2.24
N CYS A 150 -11.34 13.69 2.19
CA CYS A 150 -10.38 12.90 1.43
C CYS A 150 -9.42 12.15 2.36
N GLY A 151 -9.13 10.90 2.01
CA GLY A 151 -8.21 10.05 2.74
C GLY A 151 -7.56 8.99 1.86
N SER A 152 -6.62 8.26 2.45
CA SER A 152 -6.09 7.03 1.88
C SER A 152 -6.50 5.83 2.72
N PHE A 153 -6.71 4.69 2.06
CA PHE A 153 -7.09 3.42 2.67
C PHE A 153 -6.29 2.32 1.97
N HIS A 154 -5.09 2.04 2.48
CA HIS A 154 -4.20 1.06 1.86
C HIS A 154 -4.13 -0.24 2.67
N PRO A 155 -4.75 -1.34 2.22
CA PRO A 155 -4.59 -2.64 2.85
C PRO A 155 -3.17 -3.18 2.63
N LEU A 156 -2.46 -3.49 3.71
CA LEU A 156 -1.13 -4.09 3.68
C LEU A 156 -1.26 -5.58 3.36
N GLN A 157 -1.69 -5.89 2.13
CA GLN A 157 -1.98 -7.25 1.67
C GLN A 157 -1.70 -7.39 0.18
N SER A 158 -1.23 -8.58 -0.21
CA SER A 158 -1.06 -8.96 -1.61
C SER A 158 -2.32 -9.66 -2.12
N PHE A 159 -3.14 -8.95 -2.90
CA PHE A 159 -4.34 -9.51 -3.52
C PHE A 159 -3.99 -10.17 -4.86
N ALA A 160 -4.12 -11.49 -4.94
CA ALA A 160 -3.85 -12.25 -6.16
C ALA A 160 -5.05 -12.34 -7.13
N GLY A 161 -6.22 -11.81 -6.74
CA GLY A 161 -7.46 -11.83 -7.53
C GLY A 161 -8.44 -12.95 -7.20
N GLY A 162 -8.10 -13.85 -6.26
CA GLY A 162 -9.00 -14.83 -5.66
C GLY A 162 -9.68 -14.31 -4.38
N PRO A 163 -10.42 -15.19 -3.65
CA PRO A 163 -10.93 -14.88 -2.32
C PRO A 163 -9.78 -14.44 -1.41
N ALA A 164 -9.94 -13.29 -0.76
CA ALA A 164 -8.94 -12.74 0.14
C ALA A 164 -9.59 -12.46 1.49
N SER A 165 -8.99 -12.96 2.56
CA SER A 165 -9.39 -12.61 3.90
C SER A 165 -8.89 -11.21 4.26
N TRP A 166 -9.75 -10.41 4.87
CA TRP A 166 -9.41 -9.13 5.49
C TRP A 166 -9.06 -9.28 6.97
N GLN A 167 -9.34 -10.45 7.54
CA GLN A 167 -9.10 -10.72 8.94
C GLN A 167 -7.63 -10.56 9.33
N GLY A 168 -7.35 -9.65 10.24
CA GLY A 168 -6.00 -9.35 10.72
C GLY A 168 -5.12 -8.56 9.74
N VAL A 169 -5.64 -8.16 8.55
CA VAL A 169 -4.92 -7.31 7.61
C VAL A 169 -4.76 -5.92 8.20
N TYR A 170 -3.55 -5.40 8.21
CA TYR A 170 -3.33 -4.01 8.61
C TYR A 170 -3.73 -3.06 7.48
N VAL A 171 -4.41 -1.96 7.83
CA VAL A 171 -4.85 -0.94 6.86
C VAL A 171 -4.24 0.40 7.23
N ALA A 172 -3.37 0.90 6.37
CA ALA A 172 -2.75 2.20 6.55
C ALA A 172 -3.70 3.31 6.08
N LEU A 173 -4.01 4.22 7.01
CA LEU A 173 -4.88 5.36 6.82
C LEU A 173 -4.09 6.66 6.81
N ASP A 174 -4.60 7.65 6.08
CA ASP A 174 -4.16 9.05 6.09
C ASP A 174 -5.34 9.93 5.67
N GLY A 175 -5.33 11.19 6.07
CA GLY A 175 -6.37 12.14 5.70
C GLY A 175 -6.80 13.07 6.84
N GLY A 176 -7.86 13.84 6.60
CA GLY A 176 -8.49 14.62 7.65
C GLY A 176 -9.17 13.74 8.71
N PRO A 177 -9.39 14.25 9.94
CA PRO A 177 -9.92 13.45 11.06
C PRO A 177 -11.18 12.64 10.73
N ALA A 178 -12.16 13.25 10.06
CA ALA A 178 -13.41 12.56 9.71
C ALA A 178 -13.23 11.46 8.64
N ALA A 179 -12.25 11.62 7.72
CA ALA A 179 -11.91 10.56 6.77
C ALA A 179 -11.23 9.40 7.48
N VAL A 180 -10.28 9.70 8.37
CA VAL A 180 -9.57 8.66 9.16
C VAL A 180 -10.58 7.89 10.02
N GLU A 181 -11.49 8.55 10.73
CA GLU A 181 -12.55 7.91 11.53
C GLU A 181 -13.42 6.97 10.68
N THR A 182 -13.85 7.42 9.50
CA THR A 182 -14.61 6.58 8.55
C THR A 182 -13.78 5.38 8.10
N GLY A 183 -12.52 5.61 7.75
CA GLY A 183 -11.58 4.54 7.33
C GLY A 183 -11.33 3.52 8.43
N GLU A 184 -11.18 3.96 9.67
CA GLU A 184 -11.01 3.07 10.84
C GLU A 184 -12.25 2.19 11.06
N ALA A 185 -13.44 2.79 11.00
CA ALA A 185 -14.69 2.04 11.16
C ALA A 185 -14.84 0.96 10.10
N LEU A 186 -14.56 1.30 8.82
CA LEU A 186 -14.59 0.35 7.71
C LEU A 186 -13.52 -0.74 7.84
N ALA A 187 -12.28 -0.39 8.19
CA ALA A 187 -11.22 -1.38 8.40
C ALA A 187 -11.59 -2.38 9.50
N ARG A 188 -12.09 -1.91 10.64
CA ARG A 188 -12.54 -2.79 11.74
C ARG A 188 -13.71 -3.67 11.34
N ALA A 189 -14.67 -3.15 10.57
CA ALA A 189 -15.79 -3.93 10.06
C ALA A 189 -15.36 -5.07 9.11
N LEU A 190 -14.28 -4.85 8.35
CA LEU A 190 -13.65 -5.88 7.53
C LEU A 190 -12.85 -6.91 8.37
N GLY A 191 -12.73 -6.74 9.68
CA GLY A 191 -11.86 -7.56 10.53
C GLY A 191 -10.38 -7.17 10.47
N SER A 192 -10.09 -6.01 9.91
CA SER A 192 -8.75 -5.48 9.72
C SER A 192 -8.30 -4.59 10.89
N VAL A 193 -7.00 -4.34 10.98
CA VAL A 193 -6.38 -3.51 12.01
C VAL A 193 -5.98 -2.16 11.39
N PRO A 194 -6.70 -1.06 11.66
CA PRO A 194 -6.34 0.25 11.15
C PRO A 194 -5.14 0.84 11.90
N PHE A 195 -4.30 1.58 11.19
CA PHE A 195 -3.21 2.41 11.75
C PHE A 195 -2.95 3.59 10.82
N THR A 196 -2.37 4.65 11.35
CA THR A 196 -2.10 5.87 10.59
C THR A 196 -0.67 5.90 10.07
N VAL A 197 -0.51 6.29 8.81
CA VAL A 197 0.78 6.57 8.19
C VAL A 197 0.71 7.97 7.59
N PRO A 198 1.46 8.96 8.15
CA PRO A 198 1.49 10.32 7.63
C PRO A 198 1.93 10.38 6.17
N ALA A 199 1.48 11.43 5.46
CA ALA A 199 1.77 11.58 4.02
C ALA A 199 3.28 11.58 3.71
N GLU A 200 4.10 12.19 4.55
CA GLU A 200 5.57 12.23 4.43
C GLU A 200 6.24 10.87 4.57
N ASP A 201 5.65 9.94 5.31
CA ASP A 201 6.20 8.60 5.57
C ASP A 201 5.71 7.54 4.58
N ARG A 202 4.72 7.86 3.73
CA ARG A 202 4.08 6.89 2.81
C ARG A 202 5.08 6.17 1.90
N ALA A 203 6.06 6.88 1.37
CA ALA A 203 7.07 6.27 0.50
C ALA A 203 7.92 5.22 1.25
N LEU A 204 8.35 5.52 2.47
CA LEU A 204 9.11 4.59 3.32
C LEU A 204 8.26 3.39 3.75
N TYR A 205 7.04 3.64 4.18
CA TYR A 205 6.07 2.61 4.50
C TYR A 205 5.85 1.65 3.32
N HIS A 206 5.62 2.20 2.11
CA HIS A 206 5.40 1.37 0.92
C HIS A 206 6.66 0.62 0.51
N ALA A 207 7.84 1.20 0.68
CA ALA A 207 9.11 0.50 0.48
C ALA A 207 9.24 -0.73 1.40
N ALA A 208 8.85 -0.62 2.68
CA ALA A 208 8.83 -1.75 3.60
C ALA A 208 7.88 -2.86 3.14
N ALA A 209 6.68 -2.49 2.65
CA ALA A 209 5.74 -3.44 2.06
C ALA A 209 6.32 -4.15 0.82
N CYS A 210 7.02 -3.42 -0.06
CA CYS A 210 7.71 -3.98 -1.22
C CYS A 210 8.82 -4.95 -0.83
N VAL A 211 9.61 -4.62 0.19
CA VAL A 211 10.66 -5.53 0.70
C VAL A 211 10.02 -6.83 1.19
N CYS A 212 8.97 -6.75 2.00
CA CYS A 212 8.31 -7.92 2.55
C CYS A 212 7.65 -8.80 1.46
N SER A 213 6.96 -8.21 0.50
CA SER A 213 6.14 -8.93 -0.48
C SER A 213 6.85 -9.13 -1.82
N ASN A 214 7.13 -8.04 -2.53
CA ASN A 214 7.64 -8.09 -3.91
C ASN A 214 9.03 -8.72 -3.97
N TYR A 215 9.92 -8.37 -3.04
CA TYR A 215 11.27 -8.92 -3.04
C TYR A 215 11.29 -10.38 -2.58
N THR A 216 10.37 -10.82 -1.74
CA THR A 216 10.18 -12.24 -1.45
C THR A 216 9.87 -13.02 -2.72
N VAL A 217 8.97 -12.51 -3.59
CA VAL A 217 8.69 -13.14 -4.89
C VAL A 217 9.94 -13.15 -5.80
N THR A 218 10.71 -12.06 -5.80
CA THR A 218 11.98 -11.99 -6.56
C THR A 218 12.97 -13.04 -6.06
N LEU A 219 13.19 -13.14 -4.76
CA LEU A 219 14.08 -14.13 -4.15
C LEU A 219 13.64 -15.56 -4.46
N MET A 220 12.34 -15.84 -4.37
CA MET A 220 11.79 -17.14 -4.75
C MET A 220 11.99 -17.47 -6.23
N THR A 221 11.87 -16.47 -7.12
CA THR A 221 12.12 -16.64 -8.54
C THR A 221 13.60 -16.99 -8.82
N LEU A 222 14.52 -16.36 -8.11
CA LEU A 222 15.95 -16.66 -8.23
C LEU A 222 16.29 -18.06 -7.67
N ALA A 223 15.77 -18.40 -6.48
CA ALA A 223 15.92 -19.72 -5.89
C ALA A 223 15.34 -20.83 -6.79
N GLN A 224 14.17 -20.57 -7.40
CA GLN A 224 13.54 -21.47 -8.37
C GLN A 224 14.44 -21.75 -9.57
N LYS A 225 15.13 -20.74 -10.12
CA LYS A 225 16.07 -20.92 -11.24
C LYS A 225 17.20 -21.88 -10.85
N LEU A 226 17.78 -21.73 -9.65
CA LEU A 226 18.81 -22.64 -9.15
C LEU A 226 18.27 -24.06 -8.97
N MET A 227 17.09 -24.22 -8.34
CA MET A 227 16.48 -25.52 -8.08
C MET A 227 16.05 -26.27 -9.34
N SER A 228 15.70 -25.56 -10.42
CA SER A 228 15.29 -26.17 -11.68
C SER A 228 16.31 -27.15 -12.26
N ARG A 229 17.61 -26.95 -11.91
CA ARG A 229 18.71 -27.83 -12.31
C ARG A 229 18.50 -29.29 -11.84
N TRP A 230 17.91 -29.48 -10.68
CA TRP A 230 17.68 -30.82 -10.09
C TRP A 230 16.25 -31.30 -10.18
N THR A 231 15.31 -30.40 -10.36
CA THR A 231 13.87 -30.71 -10.44
C THR A 231 13.35 -30.81 -11.88
N GLY A 232 14.22 -30.53 -12.86
CA GLY A 232 13.90 -30.66 -14.28
C GLY A 232 13.06 -29.52 -14.87
N SER A 233 12.44 -28.66 -14.06
CA SER A 233 11.70 -27.50 -14.54
C SER A 233 11.57 -26.40 -13.48
N GLY A 234 11.30 -25.15 -13.91
CA GLY A 234 11.02 -24.05 -13.00
C GLY A 234 9.82 -24.29 -12.08
N PRO A 235 8.64 -24.68 -12.61
CA PRO A 235 7.50 -24.99 -11.75
C PRO A 235 7.78 -26.06 -10.69
N ALA A 236 8.48 -27.13 -11.03
CA ALA A 236 8.87 -28.16 -10.07
C ALA A 236 9.86 -27.64 -9.02
N GLY A 237 10.81 -26.76 -9.43
CA GLY A 237 11.73 -26.06 -8.52
C GLY A 237 10.98 -25.20 -7.50
N LEU A 238 9.97 -24.47 -7.93
CA LEU A 238 9.12 -23.69 -7.03
C LEU A 238 8.38 -24.60 -6.03
N GLN A 239 7.76 -25.67 -6.51
CA GLN A 239 7.03 -26.60 -5.64
C GLN A 239 7.94 -27.23 -4.57
N ALA A 240 9.18 -27.55 -4.92
CA ALA A 240 10.16 -28.08 -3.98
C ALA A 240 10.56 -27.06 -2.88
N LEU A 241 10.57 -25.75 -3.20
CA LEU A 241 10.94 -24.69 -2.27
C LEU A 241 9.78 -24.19 -1.38
N LEU A 242 8.53 -24.37 -1.80
CA LEU A 242 7.37 -23.87 -1.04
C LEU A 242 7.29 -24.38 0.41
N PRO A 243 7.56 -25.68 0.72
CA PRO A 243 7.58 -26.16 2.11
C PRO A 243 8.62 -25.46 2.96
N LEU A 244 9.82 -25.16 2.39
CA LEU A 244 10.88 -24.42 3.08
C LEU A 244 10.44 -22.99 3.39
N LEU A 245 9.86 -22.28 2.41
CA LEU A 245 9.32 -20.93 2.63
C LEU A 245 8.23 -20.91 3.70
N LYS A 246 7.29 -21.86 3.66
CA LYS A 246 6.25 -22.00 4.69
C LYS A 246 6.84 -22.21 6.08
N GLY A 247 7.88 -23.02 6.19
CA GLY A 247 8.62 -23.21 7.45
C GLY A 247 9.27 -21.91 7.94
N THR A 248 9.83 -21.11 7.04
CA THR A 248 10.39 -19.79 7.38
C THR A 248 9.31 -18.84 7.90
N VAL A 249 8.16 -18.78 7.22
CA VAL A 249 7.02 -17.95 7.68
C VAL A 249 6.55 -18.41 9.06
N ALA A 250 6.36 -19.71 9.27
CA ALA A 250 5.96 -20.25 10.57
C ALA A 250 7.00 -19.98 11.68
N ASN A 251 8.29 -19.88 11.36
CA ASN A 251 9.31 -19.45 12.33
C ASN A 251 9.16 -17.97 12.66
N LEU A 252 8.93 -17.10 11.67
CA LEU A 252 8.67 -15.68 11.87
C LEU A 252 7.40 -15.43 12.74
N GLU A 253 6.33 -16.20 12.51
CA GLU A 253 5.09 -16.11 13.31
C GLU A 253 5.32 -16.42 14.80
N ARG A 254 6.27 -17.30 15.12
CA ARG A 254 6.63 -17.67 16.51
C ARG A 254 7.70 -16.78 17.13
N ALA A 255 8.45 -16.06 16.30
CA ALA A 255 9.52 -15.19 16.76
C ALA A 255 8.94 -13.85 17.29
N GLY A 256 9.46 -13.36 18.40
CA GLY A 256 9.12 -12.02 18.87
C GLY A 256 9.73 -10.93 17.99
N GLU A 257 10.93 -11.23 17.42
CA GLU A 257 11.62 -10.39 16.45
C GLU A 257 12.10 -11.23 15.27
N ALA A 258 12.07 -10.64 14.05
CA ALA A 258 12.41 -11.33 12.82
C ALA A 258 13.82 -11.96 12.84
N ALA A 259 14.81 -11.28 13.42
CA ALA A 259 16.18 -11.77 13.55
C ALA A 259 16.28 -13.08 14.35
N SER A 260 15.40 -13.30 15.32
CA SER A 260 15.36 -14.52 16.12
C SER A 260 14.89 -15.76 15.34
N ALA A 261 14.23 -15.56 14.18
CA ALA A 261 13.86 -16.66 13.29
C ALA A 261 14.99 -17.07 12.34
N LEU A 262 16.14 -16.37 12.38
CA LEU A 262 17.24 -16.61 11.47
C LEU A 262 17.88 -17.97 11.72
N THR A 263 18.08 -18.73 10.63
CA THR A 263 18.75 -20.03 10.62
C THR A 263 19.77 -20.07 9.49
N GLY A 264 20.52 -21.17 9.38
CA GLY A 264 21.42 -21.38 8.25
C GLY A 264 22.90 -21.11 8.59
N PRO A 265 23.79 -21.19 7.58
CA PRO A 265 25.24 -21.17 7.81
C PRO A 265 25.74 -19.85 8.38
N ILE A 266 25.22 -18.71 7.92
CA ILE A 266 25.64 -17.40 8.45
C ILE A 266 25.24 -17.26 9.93
N ALA A 267 24.00 -17.61 10.28
CA ALA A 267 23.55 -17.56 11.68
C ALA A 267 24.42 -18.38 12.63
N ARG A 268 24.99 -19.50 12.15
CA ARG A 268 25.88 -20.38 12.93
C ARG A 268 27.37 -20.02 12.83
N GLY A 269 27.74 -18.95 12.11
CA GLY A 269 29.16 -18.60 11.91
C GLY A 269 29.93 -19.53 10.97
N ASP A 270 29.23 -20.36 10.16
CA ASP A 270 29.85 -21.37 9.27
C ASP A 270 30.35 -20.73 7.97
N GLY A 271 31.50 -20.07 8.04
CA GLY A 271 32.17 -19.48 6.89
C GLY A 271 32.56 -20.51 5.81
N THR A 272 32.88 -21.74 6.18
CA THR A 272 33.24 -22.79 5.23
C THR A 272 32.10 -23.14 4.27
N THR A 273 30.89 -23.21 4.77
CA THR A 273 29.71 -23.41 3.92
C THR A 273 29.44 -22.20 3.02
N VAL A 274 29.65 -20.98 3.51
CA VAL A 274 29.53 -19.75 2.70
C VAL A 274 30.57 -19.72 1.58
N GLU A 275 31.83 -20.09 1.85
CA GLU A 275 32.88 -20.22 0.85
C GLU A 275 32.48 -21.19 -0.27
N LYS A 276 31.93 -22.36 0.08
CA LYS A 276 31.46 -23.35 -0.90
C LYS A 276 30.33 -22.79 -1.77
N HIS A 277 29.41 -22.02 -1.18
CA HIS A 277 28.34 -21.36 -1.94
C HIS A 277 28.93 -20.36 -2.96
N LEU A 278 29.84 -19.49 -2.51
CA LEU A 278 30.48 -18.49 -3.36
C LEU A 278 31.27 -19.11 -4.51
N ALA A 279 31.89 -20.29 -4.29
CA ALA A 279 32.68 -21.00 -5.31
C ALA A 279 31.83 -21.58 -6.46
N VAL A 280 30.53 -21.84 -6.25
CA VAL A 280 29.68 -22.54 -7.23
C VAL A 280 28.51 -21.69 -7.73
N LEU A 281 28.28 -20.55 -7.11
CA LEU A 281 27.16 -19.67 -7.47
C LEU A 281 27.40 -19.06 -8.86
N PRO A 282 26.40 -19.07 -9.78
CA PRO A 282 26.53 -18.38 -11.06
C PRO A 282 26.79 -16.89 -10.86
N PRO A 283 27.61 -16.25 -11.73
CA PRO A 283 28.00 -14.85 -11.56
C PRO A 283 26.85 -13.86 -11.41
N GLU A 284 25.74 -14.08 -12.11
CA GLU A 284 24.55 -13.22 -12.05
C GLU A 284 23.85 -13.20 -10.69
N PHE A 285 24.10 -14.19 -9.83
CA PHE A 285 23.55 -14.25 -8.47
C PHE A 285 24.50 -13.69 -7.42
N MET A 286 25.77 -13.51 -7.77
CA MET A 286 26.84 -13.21 -6.81
C MET A 286 26.61 -11.91 -6.03
N ALA A 287 26.27 -10.83 -6.73
CA ALA A 287 26.08 -9.52 -6.10
C ALA A 287 24.94 -9.55 -5.09
N LEU A 288 23.81 -10.17 -5.44
CA LEU A 288 22.66 -10.30 -4.54
C LEU A 288 22.96 -11.19 -3.34
N TYR A 289 23.61 -12.35 -3.57
CA TYR A 289 23.97 -13.26 -2.50
C TYR A 289 24.91 -12.61 -1.48
N ARG A 290 25.92 -11.88 -1.94
CA ARG A 290 26.85 -11.12 -1.09
C ARG A 290 26.15 -10.02 -0.31
N GLY A 291 25.32 -9.19 -0.96
CA GLY A 291 24.57 -8.12 -0.33
C GLY A 291 23.64 -8.64 0.77
N LEU A 292 22.82 -9.64 0.46
CA LEU A 292 21.94 -10.26 1.46
C LEU A 292 22.74 -10.97 2.57
N GLY A 293 23.88 -11.57 2.22
CA GLY A 293 24.76 -12.20 3.19
C GLY A 293 25.31 -11.20 4.20
N LEU A 294 25.75 -10.02 3.75
CA LEU A 294 26.22 -8.94 4.64
C LEU A 294 25.11 -8.43 5.57
N GLU A 295 23.92 -8.19 5.04
CA GLU A 295 22.76 -7.84 5.87
C GLU A 295 22.42 -8.96 6.87
N THR A 296 22.53 -10.23 6.45
CA THR A 296 22.31 -11.37 7.35
C THR A 296 23.35 -11.42 8.47
N VAL A 297 24.63 -11.12 8.18
CA VAL A 297 25.68 -11.00 9.19
C VAL A 297 25.35 -9.88 10.19
N ALA A 298 24.83 -8.74 9.69
CA ALA A 298 24.47 -7.60 10.54
C ALA A 298 23.37 -7.94 11.56
N ILE A 299 22.34 -8.69 11.13
CA ILE A 299 21.19 -9.03 11.97
C ILE A 299 21.33 -10.32 12.78
N ALA A 300 22.37 -11.17 12.53
CA ALA A 300 22.51 -12.46 13.21
C ALA A 300 22.85 -12.27 14.69
N PRO A 301 21.96 -12.65 15.64
CA PRO A 301 22.14 -12.30 17.06
C PRO A 301 23.23 -13.12 17.77
N GLU A 302 23.50 -14.33 17.29
CA GLU A 302 24.39 -15.28 17.98
C GLU A 302 25.86 -15.21 17.53
N LEU A 303 26.19 -14.37 16.51
CA LEU A 303 27.57 -14.23 16.03
C LEU A 303 28.41 -13.42 17.01
N ASP A 304 29.59 -13.94 17.34
CA ASP A 304 30.62 -13.15 18.00
C ASP A 304 31.33 -12.21 16.99
N ASP A 305 32.11 -11.27 17.51
CA ASP A 305 32.80 -10.25 16.69
C ASP A 305 33.80 -10.85 15.69
N VAL A 306 34.44 -11.97 16.03
CA VAL A 306 35.42 -12.65 15.17
C VAL A 306 34.70 -13.33 14.01
N GLN A 307 33.63 -14.05 14.30
CA GLN A 307 32.78 -14.70 13.30
C GLN A 307 32.16 -13.66 12.35
N ARG A 308 31.62 -12.58 12.90
CA ARG A 308 31.00 -11.48 12.16
C ARG A 308 32.00 -10.85 11.18
N LYS A 309 33.19 -10.49 11.67
CA LYS A 309 34.25 -9.91 10.85
C LYS A 309 34.74 -10.86 9.75
N ARG A 310 34.92 -12.14 10.09
CA ARG A 310 35.34 -13.16 9.12
C ARG A 310 34.33 -13.34 7.98
N LEU A 311 33.05 -13.48 8.33
CA LEU A 311 31.97 -13.64 7.35
C LEU A 311 31.81 -12.39 6.48
N ALA A 312 31.92 -11.18 7.06
CA ALA A 312 31.87 -9.93 6.29
C ALA A 312 32.99 -9.87 5.26
N LEU A 313 34.25 -10.10 5.64
CA LEU A 313 35.39 -10.11 4.72
C LEU A 313 35.18 -11.10 3.58
N LEU A 314 34.70 -12.31 3.87
CA LEU A 314 34.40 -13.32 2.88
C LEU A 314 33.34 -12.87 1.87
N LEU A 315 32.28 -12.26 2.35
CA LEU A 315 31.17 -11.77 1.54
C LEU A 315 31.52 -10.49 0.75
N GLU A 316 32.41 -9.65 1.25
CA GLU A 316 32.97 -8.50 0.52
C GLU A 316 33.90 -8.92 -0.63
N GLY A 317 34.41 -10.15 -0.62
CA GLY A 317 35.31 -10.65 -1.62
C GLY A 317 36.76 -10.24 -1.38
N ALA A 318 37.09 -9.77 -0.19
CA ALA A 318 38.48 -9.63 0.25
C ALA A 318 39.08 -11.04 0.44
N GLU A 319 40.30 -11.28 -0.10
CA GLU A 319 41.01 -12.52 0.16
C GLU A 319 41.20 -12.70 1.68
N CYS A 320 40.56 -13.71 2.25
CA CYS A 320 40.82 -14.11 3.63
C CYS A 320 42.30 -14.61 3.69
N LEU A 321 43.18 -13.81 4.26
CA LEU A 321 44.50 -14.31 4.65
C LEU A 321 44.29 -15.53 5.56
N PRO A 322 44.88 -16.69 5.24
CA PRO A 322 44.74 -17.88 6.07
C PRO A 322 45.23 -17.57 7.48
N LEU A 323 44.37 -17.84 8.46
CA LEU A 323 44.75 -17.75 9.88
C LEU A 323 46.04 -18.60 10.06
N ARG A 324 47.14 -17.93 10.34
CA ARG A 324 48.39 -18.64 10.75
C ARG A 324 48.00 -19.46 11.99
N LYS A 325 48.14 -20.80 11.86
CA LYS A 325 48.13 -21.67 13.01
C LYS A 325 49.22 -21.18 13.94
N VAL A 326 48.87 -20.63 15.08
CA VAL A 326 49.78 -20.41 16.19
C VAL A 326 50.14 -21.81 16.70
N GLN A 327 51.39 -22.20 16.50
CA GLN A 327 51.96 -23.43 17.05
C GLN A 327 52.10 -23.31 18.55
#